data_7a4aea02baad25ee591b6cc84b100c30
#
_entry.id   7a4aea02baad25ee591b6cc84b100c30
#
_cell.length_a   1.000
_cell.length_b   1.000
_cell.length_c   1.000
_cell.angle_alpha   90.00
_cell.angle_beta   90.00
_cell.angle_gamma   90.00
#
_symmetry.space_group_name_H-M   'P 1'
#
loop_
_entity.id
_entity.type
_entity.pdbx_description
1 polymer ?
#
loop_
_entity_poly.entity_id
_entity_poly.type
_entity_poly.pdbx_seq_one_letter_code
_entity_poly.pdbx_strand_id
1 'polypeptide(L)'
;MASHVDHLSQPVTARDHAAGSPDAPVTLVEYGDFECPFCGMAYPEIKDIRQRLGDRLRFVYRHFPRPEHPHARHAAEAAEAAAAQGEQHFWAMHDALFEHQHALEDAQLVLYASDIGLDTGRFSQDLGQHIYRHRIQEDLESGAHSGVHGTPTLFVNGVRYEELPSTAELYRVLLSELGDVVEDDVDEASLESFPASDAPRWIREEI
;
A
#
# COMPACT_ATOMS: atom_id res chain seq x y z
N MET A 1 30.24 5.15 -2.02
CA MET A 1 29.07 6.03 -2.15
C MET A 1 27.97 5.17 -2.75
N ALA A 2 26.96 4.81 -1.98
CA ALA A 2 25.79 4.13 -2.54
C ALA A 2 25.08 5.14 -3.45
N SER A 3 24.90 4.81 -4.73
CA SER A 3 24.08 5.62 -5.63
C SER A 3 22.65 5.59 -5.08
N HIS A 4 22.14 6.74 -4.68
CA HIS A 4 20.73 6.91 -4.37
C HIS A 4 19.95 6.57 -5.63
N VAL A 5 19.10 5.55 -5.57
CA VAL A 5 18.21 5.19 -6.68
C VAL A 5 16.87 5.86 -6.41
N ASP A 6 16.61 6.93 -7.15
CA ASP A 6 15.42 7.78 -6.96
C ASP A 6 14.26 7.39 -7.87
N HIS A 7 14.38 6.27 -8.60
CA HIS A 7 13.39 5.83 -9.57
C HIS A 7 13.05 4.35 -9.40
N LEU A 8 11.81 4.01 -9.78
CA LEU A 8 11.39 2.62 -9.92
C LEU A 8 12.29 1.89 -10.91
N SER A 9 12.89 0.79 -10.48
CA SER A 9 13.71 -0.10 -11.33
C SER A 9 12.89 -0.87 -12.35
N GLN A 10 11.63 -1.14 -12.04
CA GLN A 10 10.67 -1.82 -12.89
C GLN A 10 9.42 -0.95 -13.05
N PRO A 11 9.02 -0.62 -14.31
CA PRO A 11 7.79 0.13 -14.56
C PRO A 11 6.57 -0.66 -14.08
N VAL A 12 5.46 0.06 -13.88
CA VAL A 12 4.16 -0.56 -13.59
C VAL A 12 3.66 -1.30 -14.83
N THR A 13 3.21 -2.53 -14.64
CA THR A 13 2.73 -3.44 -15.69
C THR A 13 1.36 -4.02 -15.33
N ALA A 14 0.82 -4.87 -16.20
CA ALA A 14 -0.41 -5.62 -15.93
C ALA A 14 -0.25 -6.72 -14.85
N ARG A 15 0.95 -6.95 -14.37
CA ARG A 15 1.22 -7.89 -13.26
C ARG A 15 1.06 -7.25 -11.88
N ASP A 16 1.04 -5.91 -11.82
CA ASP A 16 0.88 -5.18 -10.58
C ASP A 16 -0.60 -5.13 -10.17
N HIS A 17 -0.85 -5.21 -8.87
CA HIS A 17 -2.16 -4.89 -8.31
C HIS A 17 -2.38 -3.39 -8.38
N ALA A 18 -3.33 -3.00 -9.22
CA ALA A 18 -3.60 -1.60 -9.49
C ALA A 18 -5.09 -1.28 -9.30
N ALA A 19 -5.38 -0.18 -8.62
CA ALA A 19 -6.71 0.40 -8.49
C ALA A 19 -6.75 1.77 -9.18
N GLY A 20 -7.90 2.11 -9.78
CA GLY A 20 -8.07 3.32 -10.60
C GLY A 20 -7.85 3.04 -12.09
N SER A 21 -7.98 4.10 -12.90
CA SER A 21 -7.85 3.97 -14.36
C SER A 21 -6.43 3.62 -14.79
N PRO A 22 -6.24 2.69 -15.74
CA PRO A 22 -4.94 2.44 -16.34
C PRO A 22 -4.39 3.66 -17.10
N ASP A 23 -5.28 4.56 -17.54
CA ASP A 23 -4.96 5.78 -18.27
C ASP A 23 -4.90 7.02 -17.34
N ALA A 24 -4.89 6.81 -16.00
CA ALA A 24 -4.78 7.89 -15.05
C ALA A 24 -3.47 8.69 -15.29
N PRO A 25 -3.54 10.03 -15.28
CA PRO A 25 -2.38 10.90 -15.53
C PRO A 25 -1.31 10.79 -14.44
N VAL A 26 -1.68 10.34 -13.22
CA VAL A 26 -0.74 10.15 -12.11
C VAL A 26 -0.81 8.71 -11.61
N THR A 27 0.37 8.13 -11.37
CA THR A 27 0.52 6.81 -10.76
C THR A 27 1.25 6.94 -9.42
N LEU A 28 0.64 6.43 -8.36
CA LEU A 28 1.24 6.27 -7.04
C LEU A 28 1.54 4.80 -6.80
N VAL A 29 2.81 4.46 -6.61
CA VAL A 29 3.23 3.10 -6.24
C VAL A 29 3.65 3.09 -4.78
N GLU A 30 3.08 2.17 -4.01
CA GLU A 30 3.49 1.89 -2.64
C GLU A 30 4.19 0.53 -2.57
N TYR A 31 5.40 0.50 -2.00
CA TYR A 31 5.98 -0.71 -1.44
C TYR A 31 5.58 -0.78 0.02
N GLY A 32 4.71 -1.72 0.34
CA GLY A 32 4.05 -1.81 1.64
C GLY A 32 4.21 -3.17 2.32
N ASP A 33 3.91 -3.16 3.61
CA ASP A 33 3.95 -4.31 4.50
C ASP A 33 2.71 -4.28 5.40
N PHE A 34 1.90 -5.32 5.36
CA PHE A 34 0.63 -5.39 6.08
C PHE A 34 0.79 -5.40 7.61
N GLU A 35 1.95 -5.74 8.13
CA GLU A 35 2.23 -5.73 9.58
C GLU A 35 3.00 -4.46 10.02
N CYS A 36 3.45 -3.62 9.08
CA CYS A 36 4.17 -2.39 9.39
C CYS A 36 3.24 -1.32 9.96
N PRO A 37 3.50 -0.79 11.18
CA PRO A 37 2.65 0.25 11.77
C PRO A 37 2.57 1.52 10.92
N PHE A 38 3.67 1.90 10.28
CA PHE A 38 3.71 3.08 9.40
C PHE A 38 2.86 2.91 8.13
N CYS A 39 2.80 1.69 7.56
CA CYS A 39 1.87 1.39 6.48
C CYS A 39 0.42 1.46 6.96
N GLY A 40 0.14 0.97 8.17
CA GLY A 40 -1.19 1.09 8.78
C GLY A 40 -1.62 2.54 9.02
N MET A 41 -0.68 3.42 9.35
CA MET A 41 -0.94 4.86 9.45
C MET A 41 -1.17 5.51 8.08
N ALA A 42 -0.42 5.10 7.05
CA ALA A 42 -0.55 5.62 5.70
C ALA A 42 -1.82 5.13 4.97
N TYR A 43 -2.32 3.94 5.32
CA TYR A 43 -3.46 3.31 4.65
C TYR A 43 -4.73 4.18 4.58
N PRO A 44 -5.27 4.72 5.69
CA PRO A 44 -6.47 5.56 5.65
C PRO A 44 -6.25 6.84 4.83
N GLU A 45 -5.06 7.39 4.88
CA GLU A 45 -4.68 8.59 4.15
C GLU A 45 -4.63 8.35 2.64
N ILE A 46 -3.97 7.28 2.22
CA ILE A 46 -3.93 6.86 0.80
C ILE A 46 -5.34 6.51 0.32
N LYS A 47 -6.15 5.87 1.14
CA LYS A 47 -7.55 5.54 0.83
C LYS A 47 -8.39 6.79 0.56
N ASP A 48 -8.25 7.83 1.39
CA ASP A 48 -8.92 9.13 1.20
C ASP A 48 -8.43 9.85 -0.08
N ILE A 49 -7.11 9.90 -0.30
CA ILE A 49 -6.53 10.48 -1.53
C ILE A 49 -7.08 9.78 -2.78
N ARG A 50 -7.13 8.46 -2.79
CA ARG A 50 -7.71 7.68 -3.89
C ARG A 50 -9.17 8.03 -4.14
N GLN A 51 -9.97 8.21 -3.09
CA GLN A 51 -11.37 8.62 -3.22
C GLN A 51 -11.51 10.02 -3.81
N ARG A 52 -10.68 10.98 -3.38
CA ARG A 52 -10.72 12.37 -3.86
C ARG A 52 -10.27 12.50 -5.31
N LEU A 53 -9.20 11.80 -5.70
CA LEU A 53 -8.65 11.88 -7.04
C LEU A 53 -9.41 11.02 -8.07
N GLY A 54 -10.06 9.94 -7.63
CA GLY A 54 -10.85 9.05 -8.49
C GLY A 54 -10.05 8.54 -9.68
N ASP A 55 -10.59 8.69 -10.89
CA ASP A 55 -9.97 8.23 -12.14
C ASP A 55 -8.69 8.99 -12.53
N ARG A 56 -8.33 10.06 -11.82
CA ARG A 56 -7.08 10.80 -12.04
C ARG A 56 -5.85 10.15 -11.39
N LEU A 57 -6.06 9.17 -10.50
CA LEU A 57 -4.99 8.45 -9.81
C LEU A 57 -5.07 6.95 -10.08
N ARG A 58 -3.96 6.38 -10.52
CA ARG A 58 -3.71 4.95 -10.50
C ARG A 58 -2.87 4.60 -9.28
N PHE A 59 -3.43 3.86 -8.35
CA PHE A 59 -2.71 3.38 -7.17
C PHE A 59 -2.23 1.95 -7.42
N VAL A 60 -0.97 1.68 -7.09
CA VAL A 60 -0.32 0.37 -7.24
C VAL A 60 0.26 -0.04 -5.90
N TYR A 61 -0.02 -1.27 -5.48
CA TYR A 61 0.56 -1.85 -4.28
C TYR A 61 1.55 -2.96 -4.66
N ARG A 62 2.76 -2.91 -4.09
CA ARG A 62 3.80 -3.94 -4.19
C ARG A 62 4.19 -4.42 -2.81
N HIS A 63 4.34 -5.72 -2.66
CA HIS A 63 4.70 -6.33 -1.39
C HIS A 63 6.15 -6.07 -1.01
N PHE A 64 6.36 -5.60 0.20
CA PHE A 64 7.71 -5.48 0.77
C PHE A 64 7.72 -5.92 2.24
N PRO A 65 7.34 -7.21 2.53
CA PRO A 65 7.28 -7.73 3.89
C PRO A 65 8.67 -7.71 4.54
N ARG A 66 8.76 -7.05 5.68
CA ARG A 66 10.00 -6.88 6.44
C ARG A 66 10.29 -8.13 7.27
N PRO A 67 11.57 -8.54 7.39
CA PRO A 67 11.93 -9.74 8.15
C PRO A 67 11.65 -9.62 9.66
N GLU A 68 11.60 -8.41 10.20
CA GLU A 68 11.24 -8.12 11.58
C GLU A 68 9.75 -8.29 11.90
N HIS A 69 8.89 -8.37 10.88
CA HIS A 69 7.46 -8.56 11.00
C HIS A 69 7.09 -10.03 10.73
N PRO A 70 6.80 -10.81 11.79
CA PRO A 70 6.68 -12.27 11.67
C PRO A 70 5.53 -12.75 10.77
N HIS A 71 4.43 -11.99 10.68
CA HIS A 71 3.26 -12.36 9.89
C HIS A 71 3.21 -11.69 8.51
N ALA A 72 4.04 -10.66 8.25
CA ALA A 72 3.97 -9.84 7.05
C ALA A 72 4.04 -10.64 5.75
N ARG A 73 4.93 -11.63 5.67
CA ARG A 73 5.06 -12.47 4.47
C ARG A 73 3.80 -13.32 4.25
N HIS A 74 3.26 -13.87 5.31
CA HIS A 74 2.06 -14.71 5.23
C HIS A 74 0.82 -13.88 4.88
N ALA A 75 0.70 -12.66 5.43
CA ALA A 75 -0.33 -11.71 5.05
C ALA A 75 -0.23 -11.29 3.56
N ALA A 76 1.00 -11.10 3.05
CA ALA A 76 1.21 -10.84 1.62
C ALA A 76 0.78 -12.04 0.75
N GLU A 77 1.11 -13.28 1.15
CA GLU A 77 0.65 -14.50 0.47
C GLU A 77 -0.89 -14.62 0.50
N ALA A 78 -1.53 -14.18 1.59
CA ALA A 78 -2.99 -14.16 1.70
C ALA A 78 -3.64 -13.17 0.71
N ALA A 79 -3.05 -11.99 0.52
CA ALA A 79 -3.52 -11.03 -0.48
C ALA A 79 -3.39 -11.58 -1.91
N GLU A 80 -2.31 -12.26 -2.23
CA GLU A 80 -2.11 -12.92 -3.53
C GLU A 80 -3.06 -14.11 -3.72
N ALA A 81 -3.34 -14.91 -2.68
CA ALA A 81 -4.31 -15.99 -2.73
C ALA A 81 -5.73 -15.46 -2.97
N ALA A 82 -6.05 -14.28 -2.46
CA ALA A 82 -7.30 -13.59 -2.76
C ALA A 82 -7.32 -13.09 -4.21
N ALA A 83 -6.22 -12.51 -4.70
CA ALA A 83 -6.06 -12.06 -6.09
C ALA A 83 -6.30 -13.18 -7.11
N ALA A 84 -5.86 -14.40 -6.80
CA ALA A 84 -6.06 -15.58 -7.65
C ALA A 84 -7.55 -15.99 -7.81
N GLN A 85 -8.42 -15.41 -7.00
CA GLN A 85 -9.87 -15.57 -7.11
C GLN A 85 -10.57 -14.33 -7.70
N GLY A 86 -9.80 -13.30 -8.05
CA GLY A 86 -10.24 -12.07 -8.69
C GLY A 86 -9.55 -10.83 -8.13
N GLU A 87 -9.21 -9.88 -8.99
CA GLU A 87 -8.49 -8.66 -8.60
C GLU A 87 -9.25 -7.84 -7.53
N GLN A 88 -10.57 -7.81 -7.57
CA GLN A 88 -11.39 -7.17 -6.55
C GLN A 88 -11.19 -7.79 -5.15
N HIS A 89 -10.85 -9.07 -5.08
CA HIS A 89 -10.60 -9.76 -3.81
C HIS A 89 -9.21 -9.43 -3.25
N PHE A 90 -8.23 -9.13 -4.13
CA PHE A 90 -6.96 -8.56 -3.67
C PHE A 90 -7.21 -7.31 -2.83
N TRP A 91 -7.95 -6.34 -3.39
CA TRP A 91 -8.22 -5.07 -2.73
C TRP A 91 -9.08 -5.22 -1.46
N ALA A 92 -10.05 -6.13 -1.48
CA ALA A 92 -10.83 -6.43 -0.28
C ALA A 92 -9.97 -7.07 0.82
N MET A 93 -9.07 -7.99 0.47
CA MET A 93 -8.13 -8.58 1.41
C MET A 93 -7.09 -7.54 1.90
N HIS A 94 -6.55 -6.72 1.01
CA HIS A 94 -5.65 -5.61 1.33
C HIS A 94 -6.26 -4.70 2.39
N ASP A 95 -7.51 -4.28 2.20
CA ASP A 95 -8.23 -3.44 3.16
C ASP A 95 -8.43 -4.16 4.49
N ALA A 96 -8.87 -5.42 4.47
CA ALA A 96 -9.07 -6.22 5.69
C ALA A 96 -7.78 -6.41 6.49
N LEU A 97 -6.64 -6.65 5.82
CA LEU A 97 -5.34 -6.84 6.47
C LEU A 97 -4.86 -5.55 7.16
N PHE A 98 -5.02 -4.37 6.53
CA PHE A 98 -4.67 -3.10 7.16
C PHE A 98 -5.64 -2.71 8.28
N GLU A 99 -6.93 -2.94 8.13
CA GLU A 99 -7.93 -2.65 9.16
C GLU A 99 -7.77 -3.55 10.41
N HIS A 100 -7.06 -4.68 10.26
CA HIS A 100 -6.87 -5.67 11.33
C HIS A 100 -5.39 -6.07 11.52
N GLN A 101 -4.45 -5.12 11.42
CA GLN A 101 -3.00 -5.38 11.49
C GLN A 101 -2.53 -6.16 12.72
N HIS A 102 -3.30 -6.11 13.81
CA HIS A 102 -3.00 -6.81 15.06
C HIS A 102 -3.47 -8.27 15.10
N ALA A 103 -4.05 -8.77 14.01
CA ALA A 103 -4.66 -10.10 13.91
C ALA A 103 -4.39 -10.72 12.52
N LEU A 104 -3.13 -11.08 12.27
CA LEU A 104 -2.64 -11.61 10.98
C LEU A 104 -2.24 -13.09 11.04
N GLU A 105 -2.66 -13.80 12.08
CA GLU A 105 -2.46 -15.24 12.20
C GLU A 105 -3.34 -16.01 11.20
N ASP A 106 -2.92 -17.22 10.82
CA ASP A 106 -3.57 -18.05 9.81
C ASP A 106 -5.09 -18.17 9.97
N ALA A 107 -5.55 -18.36 11.22
CA ALA A 107 -6.98 -18.50 11.50
C ALA A 107 -7.75 -17.22 11.17
N GLN A 108 -7.15 -16.05 11.38
CA GLN A 108 -7.75 -14.77 11.06
C GLN A 108 -7.75 -14.52 9.54
N LEU A 109 -6.68 -14.86 8.84
CA LEU A 109 -6.60 -14.76 7.39
C LEU A 109 -7.71 -15.55 6.69
N VAL A 110 -8.02 -16.76 7.22
CA VAL A 110 -9.13 -17.58 6.69
C VAL A 110 -10.50 -16.95 6.99
N LEU A 111 -10.66 -16.30 8.15
CA LEU A 111 -11.90 -15.57 8.46
C LEU A 111 -12.08 -14.40 7.50
N TYR A 112 -11.04 -13.59 7.25
CA TYR A 112 -11.12 -12.49 6.28
C TYR A 112 -11.45 -13.01 4.89
N ALA A 113 -10.84 -14.13 4.46
CA ALA A 113 -11.15 -14.77 3.19
C ALA A 113 -12.65 -15.17 3.10
N SER A 114 -13.21 -15.68 4.20
CA SER A 114 -14.65 -16.01 4.28
C SER A 114 -15.52 -14.75 4.20
N ASP A 115 -15.15 -13.70 4.92
CA ASP A 115 -15.93 -12.45 5.00
C ASP A 115 -16.00 -11.72 3.65
N ILE A 116 -14.93 -11.80 2.85
CA ILE A 116 -14.90 -11.24 1.50
C ILE A 116 -15.41 -12.21 0.42
N GLY A 117 -15.93 -13.37 0.82
CA GLY A 117 -16.64 -14.30 -0.07
C GLY A 117 -15.76 -15.21 -0.92
N LEU A 118 -14.53 -15.48 -0.51
CA LEU A 118 -13.64 -16.42 -1.21
C LEU A 118 -14.01 -17.88 -0.99
N ASP A 119 -13.58 -18.74 -1.92
CA ASP A 119 -13.44 -20.17 -1.66
C ASP A 119 -12.32 -20.37 -0.62
N THR A 120 -12.72 -20.54 0.64
CA THR A 120 -11.80 -20.70 1.76
C THR A 120 -11.01 -21.99 1.70
N GLY A 121 -11.54 -23.03 1.05
CA GLY A 121 -10.84 -24.29 0.83
C GLY A 121 -9.63 -24.12 -0.08
N ARG A 122 -9.85 -23.49 -1.26
CA ARG A 122 -8.79 -23.11 -2.19
C ARG A 122 -7.81 -22.14 -1.54
N PHE A 123 -8.31 -21.10 -0.89
CA PHE A 123 -7.49 -20.10 -0.20
C PHE A 123 -6.53 -20.75 0.82
N SER A 124 -7.05 -21.62 1.71
CA SER A 124 -6.25 -22.29 2.73
C SER A 124 -5.23 -23.25 2.12
N GLN A 125 -5.58 -23.92 1.03
CA GLN A 125 -4.66 -24.79 0.31
C GLN A 125 -3.52 -24.00 -0.31
N ASP A 126 -3.81 -22.92 -1.03
CA ASP A 126 -2.83 -22.07 -1.69
C ASP A 126 -1.87 -21.45 -0.65
N LEU A 127 -2.43 -20.95 0.45
CA LEU A 127 -1.69 -20.34 1.55
C LEU A 127 -0.76 -21.36 2.24
N GLY A 128 -1.28 -22.53 2.60
CA GLY A 128 -0.51 -23.61 3.24
C GLY A 128 0.60 -24.20 2.37
N GLN A 129 0.47 -24.12 1.04
CA GLN A 129 1.48 -24.55 0.07
C GLN A 129 2.44 -23.43 -0.32
N HIS A 130 2.25 -22.21 0.16
CA HIS A 130 3.06 -21.03 -0.16
C HIS A 130 3.19 -20.78 -1.67
N ILE A 131 2.10 -20.93 -2.42
CA ILE A 131 2.11 -20.88 -3.90
C ILE A 131 2.60 -19.51 -4.41
N TYR A 132 2.30 -18.43 -3.67
CA TYR A 132 2.57 -17.06 -4.10
C TYR A 132 3.90 -16.48 -3.59
N ARG A 133 4.72 -17.29 -2.90
CA ARG A 133 6.02 -16.85 -2.38
C ARG A 133 6.93 -16.23 -3.46
N HIS A 134 6.91 -16.80 -4.66
CA HIS A 134 7.72 -16.29 -5.78
C HIS A 134 7.25 -14.89 -6.21
N ARG A 135 5.94 -14.65 -6.27
CA ARG A 135 5.38 -13.35 -6.63
C ARG A 135 5.82 -12.25 -5.64
N ILE A 136 5.77 -12.54 -4.35
CA ILE A 136 6.23 -11.63 -3.30
C ILE A 136 7.74 -11.39 -3.41
N GLN A 137 8.50 -12.42 -3.75
CA GLN A 137 9.94 -12.31 -3.92
C GLN A 137 10.31 -11.39 -5.10
N GLU A 138 9.55 -11.41 -6.20
CA GLU A 138 9.73 -10.48 -7.32
C GLU A 138 9.53 -9.02 -6.90
N ASP A 139 8.52 -8.74 -6.06
CA ASP A 139 8.30 -7.39 -5.52
C ASP A 139 9.42 -6.95 -4.59
N LEU A 140 9.88 -7.83 -3.70
CA LEU A 140 11.04 -7.56 -2.83
C LEU A 140 12.28 -7.21 -3.63
N GLU A 141 12.58 -7.96 -4.71
CA GLU A 141 13.71 -7.72 -5.58
C GLU A 141 13.58 -6.40 -6.33
N SER A 142 12.38 -6.12 -6.87
CA SER A 142 12.13 -4.84 -7.56
C SER A 142 12.25 -3.66 -6.60
N GLY A 143 11.77 -3.79 -5.37
CA GLY A 143 11.91 -2.80 -4.32
C GLY A 143 13.36 -2.55 -3.94
N ALA A 144 14.12 -3.63 -3.71
CA ALA A 144 15.55 -3.54 -3.40
C ALA A 144 16.32 -2.82 -4.51
N HIS A 145 16.05 -3.15 -5.78
CA HIS A 145 16.65 -2.47 -6.94
C HIS A 145 16.19 -1.01 -7.09
N SER A 146 15.01 -0.66 -6.59
CA SER A 146 14.49 0.70 -6.51
C SER A 146 14.97 1.46 -5.27
N GLY A 147 15.88 0.87 -4.48
CA GLY A 147 16.44 1.47 -3.27
C GLY A 147 15.46 1.49 -2.09
N VAL A 148 14.44 0.65 -2.08
CA VAL A 148 13.52 0.51 -0.94
C VAL A 148 14.25 -0.15 0.23
N HIS A 149 14.28 0.52 1.38
CA HIS A 149 14.93 0.05 2.61
C HIS A 149 13.96 -0.05 3.80
N GLY A 150 12.75 0.49 3.64
CA GLY A 150 11.70 0.54 4.66
C GLY A 150 10.31 0.62 4.04
N THR A 151 9.29 0.52 4.87
CA THR A 151 7.89 0.59 4.46
C THR A 151 7.11 1.58 5.34
N PRO A 152 6.17 2.34 4.76
CA PRO A 152 5.93 2.42 3.32
C PRO A 152 7.03 3.17 2.58
N THR A 153 7.28 2.83 1.31
CA THR A 153 8.05 3.67 0.38
C THR A 153 7.18 3.97 -0.81
N LEU A 154 7.04 5.25 -1.14
CA LEU A 154 6.15 5.75 -2.18
C LEU A 154 6.93 6.22 -3.41
N PHE A 155 6.34 6.02 -4.59
CA PHE A 155 6.84 6.57 -5.85
C PHE A 155 5.67 7.23 -6.60
N VAL A 156 5.86 8.48 -6.99
CA VAL A 156 4.91 9.25 -7.82
C VAL A 156 5.46 9.30 -9.24
N ASN A 157 4.71 8.81 -10.22
CA ASN A 157 5.13 8.71 -11.62
C ASN A 157 6.52 8.06 -11.80
N GLY A 158 6.83 7.09 -10.93
CA GLY A 158 8.11 6.36 -10.95
C GLY A 158 9.27 7.05 -10.24
N VAL A 159 9.09 8.26 -9.72
CA VAL A 159 10.07 9.00 -8.92
C VAL A 159 9.79 8.77 -7.44
N ARG A 160 10.85 8.48 -6.65
CA ARG A 160 10.71 8.26 -5.21
C ARG A 160 10.22 9.52 -4.52
N TYR A 161 9.25 9.34 -3.65
CA TYR A 161 8.83 10.35 -2.71
C TYR A 161 9.57 10.11 -1.38
N GLU A 162 10.39 11.07 -0.92
CA GLU A 162 11.39 10.82 0.13
C GLU A 162 10.88 10.98 1.56
N GLU A 163 9.72 11.56 1.76
CA GLU A 163 9.18 11.76 3.10
C GLU A 163 7.99 10.82 3.35
N LEU A 164 7.77 10.43 4.64
CA LEU A 164 6.45 9.97 5.05
C LEU A 164 5.58 11.22 5.06
N PRO A 165 4.75 11.43 4.05
CA PRO A 165 4.04 12.69 3.92
C PRO A 165 3.02 12.83 5.03
N SER A 166 2.84 14.06 5.49
CA SER A 166 1.49 14.40 5.89
C SER A 166 0.59 14.18 4.67
N THR A 167 -0.61 13.68 4.85
CA THR A 167 -1.61 13.49 3.77
C THR A 167 -1.68 14.71 2.87
N ALA A 168 -1.60 15.91 3.45
CA ALA A 168 -1.62 17.18 2.76
C ALA A 168 -0.45 17.36 1.77
N GLU A 169 0.75 16.95 2.14
CA GLU A 169 1.92 17.08 1.27
C GLU A 169 1.87 16.11 0.10
N LEU A 170 1.56 14.84 0.35
CA LEU A 170 1.37 13.86 -0.72
C LEU A 170 0.27 14.31 -1.68
N TYR A 171 -0.85 14.79 -1.15
CA TYR A 171 -1.95 15.29 -1.97
C TYR A 171 -1.55 16.48 -2.84
N ARG A 172 -0.78 17.46 -2.30
CA ARG A 172 -0.25 18.59 -3.08
C ARG A 172 0.69 18.12 -4.19
N VAL A 173 1.59 17.17 -3.92
CA VAL A 173 2.49 16.61 -4.94
C VAL A 173 1.69 15.95 -6.05
N LEU A 174 0.68 15.14 -5.72
CA LEU A 174 -0.17 14.50 -6.71
C LEU A 174 -0.97 15.51 -7.53
N LEU A 175 -1.48 16.60 -6.93
CA LEU A 175 -2.14 17.69 -7.64
C LEU A 175 -1.18 18.43 -8.58
N SER A 176 0.05 18.69 -8.13
CA SER A 176 1.08 19.31 -8.97
C SER A 176 1.40 18.47 -10.21
N GLU A 177 1.49 17.15 -10.05
CA GLU A 177 1.69 16.21 -11.17
C GLU A 177 0.50 16.18 -12.14
N LEU A 178 -0.70 16.51 -11.66
CA LEU A 178 -1.90 16.67 -12.48
C LEU A 178 -1.94 17.99 -13.27
N GLY A 179 -1.00 18.92 -12.99
CA GLY A 179 -1.01 20.27 -13.55
C GLY A 179 -2.10 21.15 -12.95
N ASP A 180 -2.74 20.70 -11.87
CA ASP A 180 -3.67 21.52 -11.10
C ASP A 180 -2.84 22.60 -10.39
N VAL A 181 -3.17 23.88 -10.61
CA VAL A 181 -2.52 24.98 -9.91
C VAL A 181 -2.89 24.85 -8.43
N VAL A 182 -1.93 24.46 -7.63
CA VAL A 182 -2.05 24.58 -6.17
C VAL A 182 -1.83 26.06 -5.86
N GLU A 183 -2.90 26.87 -5.96
CA GLU A 183 -2.86 28.20 -5.35
C GLU A 183 -2.59 27.99 -3.86
N ASP A 184 -1.73 28.82 -3.27
CA ASP A 184 -1.40 28.79 -1.82
C ASP A 184 -2.64 29.01 -0.92
N ASP A 185 -3.79 29.30 -1.52
CA ASP A 185 -5.13 29.34 -0.96
C ASP A 185 -5.94 28.02 -1.19
N VAL A 186 -5.30 26.86 -1.17
CA VAL A 186 -6.07 25.64 -0.89
C VAL A 186 -6.66 25.86 0.49
N ASP A 187 -7.96 26.17 0.52
CA ASP A 187 -8.73 26.46 1.72
C ASP A 187 -8.19 25.62 2.88
N GLU A 188 -7.65 26.32 3.90
CA GLU A 188 -7.21 25.70 5.16
C GLU A 188 -8.31 24.75 5.66
N ALA A 189 -9.56 25.06 5.36
CA ALA A 189 -10.74 24.22 5.56
C ALA A 189 -10.72 22.89 4.79
N SER A 190 -10.09 22.79 3.61
CA SER A 190 -9.94 21.52 2.88
C SER A 190 -8.81 20.67 3.44
N LEU A 191 -7.80 21.29 4.05
CA LEU A 191 -6.71 20.63 4.77
C LEU A 191 -7.13 20.26 6.20
N GLU A 192 -7.95 21.09 6.85
CA GLU A 192 -8.52 20.80 8.18
C GLU A 192 -9.56 19.66 8.16
N SER A 193 -10.09 19.29 6.99
CA SER A 193 -10.98 18.14 6.85
C SER A 193 -10.25 16.78 6.84
N PHE A 194 -8.91 16.76 6.85
CA PHE A 194 -8.18 15.56 7.21
C PHE A 194 -8.37 15.35 8.72
N PRO A 195 -8.97 14.24 9.17
CA PRO A 195 -9.02 13.95 10.59
C PRO A 195 -7.57 13.92 11.08
N ALA A 196 -7.21 14.86 11.96
CA ALA A 196 -5.97 14.77 12.69
C ALA A 196 -6.06 13.41 13.43
N SER A 197 -5.38 12.41 12.89
CA SER A 197 -5.21 11.16 13.61
C SER A 197 -4.39 11.54 14.82
N ASP A 198 -5.06 11.70 15.96
CA ASP A 198 -4.37 11.79 17.25
C ASP A 198 -3.39 10.63 17.29
N ALA A 199 -2.10 10.95 17.37
CA ALA A 199 -1.06 9.95 17.45
C ALA A 199 -1.45 8.95 18.56
N PRO A 200 -1.44 7.65 18.26
CA PRO A 200 -1.84 6.64 19.21
C PRO A 200 -1.16 6.86 20.55
N ARG A 201 -1.88 6.68 21.64
CA ARG A 201 -1.46 7.00 23.01
C ARG A 201 -0.09 6.42 23.41
N TRP A 202 0.34 5.34 22.75
CA TRP A 202 1.62 4.66 22.99
C TRP A 202 2.85 5.39 22.43
N ILE A 203 2.70 6.40 21.53
CA ILE A 203 3.81 7.27 21.08
C ILE A 203 4.17 8.33 22.15
N ARG A 204 3.31 8.55 23.14
CA ARG A 204 3.52 9.63 24.16
C ARG A 204 4.30 9.18 25.40
N GLU A 205 4.66 7.90 25.52
CA GLU A 205 5.28 7.38 26.77
C GLU A 205 6.79 7.10 26.67
N GLU A 206 7.46 7.44 25.56
CA GLU A 206 8.92 7.29 25.41
C GLU A 206 9.62 8.62 25.03
N ILE A 207 9.42 9.67 25.85
CA ILE A 207 10.32 10.84 25.89
C ILE A 207 10.65 11.13 27.35
#